data_3ced5b34d2843dbe43987a67e2866af9
#
_entry.id   3ced5b34d2843dbe43987a67e2866af9
#
_cell.length_a   1.000
_cell.length_b   1.000
_cell.length_c   1.000
_cell.angle_alpha   90.00
_cell.angle_beta   90.00
_cell.angle_gamma   90.00
#
_symmetry.space_group_name_H-M   'P 1'
#
loop_
_entity.id
_entity.type
_entity.pdbx_description
1 polymer ?
#
loop_
_entity_poly.entity_id
_entity_poly.type
_entity_poly.pdbx_seq_one_letter_code
_entity_poly.pdbx_strand_id
1 'polypeptide(L)'
;MEAILDIDSMKALSCDTRVDILKLLKKRRMTLSELSKALMKSKPALIKHLDLLVASELVAKEDDGHKWIYYGLTERGRMVVPDKKGEKKSFILMLSSIITMITGFSILLNYFRTTKPLIMHVASFEAMGASILMYLSMVLLTIG
;
A
#
# COMPACT_ATOMS: atom_id res chain seq x y z
N MET A 1 24.87 -8.77 -13.80
CA MET A 1 23.52 -8.15 -13.95
C MET A 1 23.77 -6.71 -14.33
N GLU A 2 24.10 -6.50 -15.62
CA GLU A 2 24.43 -5.18 -16.15
C GLU A 2 23.19 -4.30 -16.20
N ALA A 3 23.41 -3.02 -15.92
CA ALA A 3 22.37 -2.01 -15.79
C ALA A 3 21.46 -1.97 -17.01
N ILE A 4 20.30 -2.57 -16.88
CA ILE A 4 19.20 -2.60 -17.87
C ILE A 4 18.68 -1.19 -18.18
N LEU A 5 19.06 -0.19 -17.38
CA LEU A 5 18.75 1.21 -17.53
C LEU A 5 19.91 1.96 -18.17
N ASP A 6 19.97 1.89 -19.48
CA ASP A 6 20.76 2.81 -20.29
C ASP A 6 20.21 4.23 -20.19
N ILE A 7 21.07 5.25 -20.41
CA ILE A 7 20.71 6.68 -20.35
C ILE A 7 19.50 6.99 -21.25
N ASP A 8 19.39 6.31 -22.38
CA ASP A 8 18.27 6.49 -23.31
C ASP A 8 16.96 5.90 -22.77
N SER A 9 17.02 4.79 -22.06
CA SER A 9 15.86 4.24 -21.33
C SER A 9 15.42 5.16 -20.20
N MET A 10 16.35 5.78 -19.47
CA MET A 10 16.04 6.77 -18.43
C MET A 10 15.39 8.04 -19.03
N LYS A 11 15.93 8.55 -20.13
CA LYS A 11 15.29 9.66 -20.87
C LYS A 11 13.91 9.28 -21.38
N ALA A 12 13.74 8.05 -21.87
CA ALA A 12 12.43 7.55 -22.31
C ALA A 12 11.40 7.50 -21.18
N LEU A 13 11.81 7.30 -19.94
CA LEU A 13 10.93 7.22 -18.77
C LEU A 13 10.70 8.56 -18.08
N SER A 14 11.42 9.61 -18.43
CA SER A 14 11.29 10.94 -17.82
C SER A 14 10.02 11.71 -18.15
N CYS A 15 9.09 11.11 -18.93
CA CYS A 15 7.83 11.73 -19.35
C CYS A 15 6.65 10.85 -18.97
N ASP A 16 5.70 11.39 -18.23
CA ASP A 16 4.49 10.66 -17.76
C ASP A 16 3.71 10.02 -18.91
N THR A 17 3.58 10.73 -20.04
CA THR A 17 2.91 10.19 -21.22
C THR A 17 3.56 8.92 -21.76
N ARG A 18 4.90 8.84 -21.75
CA ARG A 18 5.63 7.65 -22.20
C ARG A 18 5.45 6.49 -21.23
N VAL A 19 5.49 6.77 -19.94
CA VAL A 19 5.20 5.78 -18.90
C VAL A 19 3.78 5.23 -19.04
N ASP A 20 2.80 6.08 -19.33
CA ASP A 20 1.41 5.65 -19.52
C ASP A 20 1.22 4.83 -20.80
N ILE A 21 1.91 5.17 -21.89
CA ILE A 21 1.95 4.32 -23.11
C ILE A 21 2.48 2.92 -22.74
N LEU A 22 3.61 2.83 -22.06
CA LEU A 22 4.21 1.56 -21.67
C LEU A 22 3.29 0.73 -20.75
N LYS A 23 2.58 1.38 -19.81
CA LYS A 23 1.58 0.70 -18.95
C LYS A 23 0.42 0.12 -19.75
N LEU A 24 -0.03 0.80 -20.79
CA LEU A 24 -1.10 0.30 -21.66
C LEU A 24 -0.61 -0.87 -22.53
N LEU A 25 0.57 -0.73 -23.13
CA LEU A 25 1.19 -1.77 -23.97
C LEU A 25 1.57 -3.02 -23.16
N LYS A 26 1.79 -2.90 -21.84
CA LYS A 26 1.99 -4.05 -20.96
C LYS A 26 0.77 -4.97 -20.89
N LYS A 27 -0.43 -4.43 -21.08
CA LYS A 27 -1.67 -5.21 -21.06
C LYS A 27 -1.90 -5.97 -22.36
N ARG A 28 -1.71 -5.31 -23.50
CA ARG A 28 -1.85 -5.87 -24.85
C ARG A 28 -1.22 -4.96 -25.90
N ARG A 29 -0.93 -5.50 -27.08
CA ARG A 29 -0.56 -4.70 -28.26
C ARG A 29 -1.70 -3.75 -28.62
N MET A 30 -1.38 -2.54 -29.03
CA MET A 30 -2.35 -1.52 -29.39
C MET A 30 -1.91 -0.75 -30.64
N THR A 31 -2.88 -0.29 -31.42
CA THR A 31 -2.67 0.62 -32.53
C THR A 31 -2.53 2.05 -32.04
N LEU A 32 -1.96 2.94 -32.88
CA LEU A 32 -1.89 4.37 -32.60
C LEU A 32 -3.28 4.98 -32.29
N SER A 33 -4.30 4.53 -32.98
CA SER A 33 -5.68 5.02 -32.79
C SER A 33 -6.26 4.61 -31.43
N GLU A 34 -5.97 3.38 -30.96
CA GLU A 34 -6.39 2.90 -29.65
C GLU A 34 -5.65 3.65 -28.54
N LEU A 35 -4.33 3.86 -28.68
CA LEU A 35 -3.54 4.65 -27.73
C LEU A 35 -4.03 6.10 -27.65
N SER A 36 -4.36 6.72 -28.79
CA SER A 36 -4.90 8.07 -28.85
C SER A 36 -6.22 8.19 -28.07
N LYS A 37 -7.12 7.22 -28.23
CA LYS A 37 -8.39 7.18 -27.49
C LYS A 37 -8.18 6.92 -26.00
N ALA A 38 -7.29 5.98 -25.64
CA ALA A 38 -7.06 5.58 -24.26
C ALA A 38 -6.39 6.70 -23.43
N LEU A 39 -5.49 7.48 -24.06
CA LEU A 39 -4.74 8.55 -23.39
C LEU A 39 -5.37 9.94 -23.60
N MET A 40 -6.44 10.04 -24.40
CA MET A 40 -7.07 11.31 -24.76
C MET A 40 -6.07 12.31 -25.36
N LYS A 41 -5.13 11.83 -26.17
CA LYS A 41 -4.07 12.63 -26.81
C LYS A 41 -4.14 12.54 -28.32
N SER A 42 -3.71 13.58 -29.00
CA SER A 42 -3.67 13.61 -30.48
C SER A 42 -2.66 12.59 -31.03
N LYS A 43 -2.99 11.96 -32.16
CA LYS A 43 -2.10 11.02 -32.85
C LYS A 43 -0.71 11.59 -33.14
N PRO A 44 -0.56 12.84 -33.68
CA PRO A 44 0.74 13.41 -33.95
C PRO A 44 1.62 13.57 -32.70
N ALA A 45 1.01 13.90 -31.56
CA ALA A 45 1.74 13.99 -30.29
C ALA A 45 2.25 12.61 -29.83
N LEU A 46 1.41 11.57 -29.98
CA LEU A 46 1.78 10.21 -29.59
C LEU A 46 2.85 9.60 -30.50
N ILE A 47 2.87 9.93 -31.78
CA ILE A 47 3.91 9.44 -32.70
C ILE A 47 5.29 9.82 -32.19
N LYS A 48 5.50 11.09 -31.81
CA LYS A 48 6.80 11.54 -31.27
C LYS A 48 7.23 10.76 -30.03
N HIS A 49 6.29 10.42 -29.14
CA HIS A 49 6.58 9.61 -27.95
C HIS A 49 6.86 8.16 -28.31
N LEU A 50 6.12 7.58 -29.26
CA LEU A 50 6.32 6.22 -29.73
C LEU A 50 7.65 6.05 -30.46
N ASP A 51 8.04 7.01 -31.30
CA ASP A 51 9.32 6.99 -32.02
C ASP A 51 10.51 6.94 -31.05
N LEU A 52 10.45 7.73 -29.96
CA LEU A 52 11.47 7.68 -28.91
C LEU A 52 11.48 6.33 -28.16
N LEU A 53 10.31 5.76 -27.90
CA LEU A 53 10.20 4.45 -27.24
C LEU A 53 10.67 3.31 -28.14
N VAL A 54 10.48 3.42 -29.44
CA VAL A 54 11.02 2.47 -30.44
C VAL A 54 12.53 2.62 -30.55
N ALA A 55 13.03 3.86 -30.62
CA ALA A 55 14.47 4.13 -30.67
C ALA A 55 15.22 3.63 -29.42
N SER A 56 14.58 3.66 -28.24
CA SER A 56 15.13 3.09 -26.99
C SER A 56 14.88 1.59 -26.82
N GLU A 57 14.39 0.91 -27.86
CA GLU A 57 14.08 -0.53 -27.88
C GLU A 57 13.11 -0.99 -26.78
N LEU A 58 12.31 -0.08 -26.19
CA LEU A 58 11.31 -0.42 -25.20
C LEU A 58 9.99 -0.87 -25.84
N VAL A 59 9.71 -0.39 -27.06
CA VAL A 59 8.50 -0.71 -27.84
C VAL A 59 8.91 -1.23 -29.21
N ALA A 60 8.29 -2.30 -29.67
CA ALA A 60 8.40 -2.80 -31.01
C ALA A 60 7.23 -2.30 -31.86
N LYS A 61 7.52 -1.91 -33.10
CA LYS A 61 6.53 -1.61 -34.11
C LYS A 61 6.33 -2.86 -34.95
N GLU A 62 5.16 -3.45 -34.91
CA GLU A 62 4.79 -4.67 -35.65
C GLU A 62 3.93 -4.27 -36.85
N ASP A 63 4.44 -4.52 -38.02
CA ASP A 63 3.73 -4.34 -39.29
C ASP A 63 3.53 -5.71 -39.93
N ASP A 64 2.36 -6.26 -39.73
CA ASP A 64 2.00 -7.60 -40.26
C ASP A 64 1.61 -7.56 -41.77
N GLY A 65 1.95 -6.46 -42.48
CA GLY A 65 1.56 -6.26 -43.88
C GLY A 65 0.07 -5.94 -44.07
N HIS A 66 -0.68 -5.80 -43.00
CA HIS A 66 -2.07 -5.39 -43.01
C HIS A 66 -2.23 -3.88 -42.82
N LYS A 67 -3.45 -3.38 -42.99
CA LYS A 67 -3.81 -1.94 -42.84
C LYS A 67 -3.41 -1.31 -41.51
N TRP A 68 -3.12 -2.10 -40.49
CA TRP A 68 -2.94 -1.63 -39.11
C TRP A 68 -1.55 -1.94 -38.60
N ILE A 69 -0.89 -0.91 -38.10
CA ILE A 69 0.39 -1.02 -37.40
C ILE A 69 0.09 -1.17 -35.91
N TYR A 70 0.64 -2.21 -35.29
CA TYR A 70 0.56 -2.47 -33.88
C TYR A 70 1.87 -2.09 -33.19
N TYR A 71 1.73 -1.58 -31.96
CA TYR A 71 2.85 -1.32 -31.06
C TYR A 71 2.77 -2.31 -29.92
N GLY A 72 3.86 -2.99 -29.63
CA GLY A 72 3.99 -3.99 -28.59
C GLY A 72 5.14 -3.67 -27.65
N LEU A 73 5.08 -4.14 -26.41
CA LEU A 73 6.16 -3.98 -25.46
C LEU A 73 7.23 -5.06 -25.72
N THR A 74 8.49 -4.64 -25.82
CA THR A 74 9.63 -5.56 -25.94
C THR A 74 9.94 -6.21 -24.58
N GLU A 75 10.82 -7.21 -24.56
CA GLU A 75 11.29 -7.81 -23.31
C GLU A 75 11.98 -6.77 -22.41
N ARG A 76 12.83 -5.90 -22.99
CA ARG A 76 13.42 -4.75 -22.28
C ARG A 76 12.37 -3.83 -21.68
N GLY A 77 11.34 -3.49 -22.47
CA GLY A 77 10.24 -2.65 -22.02
C GLY A 77 9.44 -3.28 -20.86
N ARG A 78 9.30 -4.60 -20.84
CA ARG A 78 8.62 -5.33 -19.75
C ARG A 78 9.37 -5.25 -18.43
N MET A 79 10.69 -5.32 -18.47
CA MET A 79 11.53 -5.23 -17.26
C MET A 79 11.50 -3.84 -16.62
N VAL A 80 11.35 -2.79 -17.45
CA VAL A 80 11.39 -1.39 -17.00
C VAL A 80 10.06 -0.92 -16.42
N VAL A 81 8.93 -1.50 -16.86
CA VAL A 81 7.60 -1.12 -16.35
C VAL A 81 7.24 -1.94 -15.12
N PRO A 82 7.19 -1.33 -13.92
CA PRO A 82 6.85 -2.05 -12.70
C PRO A 82 5.46 -2.68 -12.77
N ASP A 83 5.34 -3.90 -12.28
CA ASP A 83 4.05 -4.54 -12.09
C ASP A 83 3.30 -3.87 -10.95
N LYS A 84 2.14 -3.28 -11.23
CA LYS A 84 1.23 -2.76 -10.21
C LYS A 84 0.64 -3.83 -9.27
N LYS A 85 1.10 -5.08 -9.37
CA LYS A 85 0.67 -6.18 -8.48
C LYS A 85 1.01 -5.92 -7.00
N GLY A 86 1.96 -5.01 -6.71
CA GLY A 86 2.37 -4.69 -5.33
C GLY A 86 1.40 -3.78 -4.56
N GLU A 87 0.73 -2.83 -5.24
CA GLU A 87 -0.08 -1.82 -4.54
C GLU A 87 -1.30 -2.41 -3.81
N LYS A 88 -2.00 -3.38 -4.43
CA LYS A 88 -3.14 -4.04 -3.78
C LYS A 88 -2.74 -4.89 -2.57
N LYS A 89 -1.59 -5.57 -2.62
CA LYS A 89 -1.09 -6.36 -1.49
C LYS A 89 -0.67 -5.47 -0.32
N SER A 90 0.01 -4.35 -0.60
CA SER A 90 0.41 -3.39 0.43
C SER A 90 -0.80 -2.76 1.12
N PHE A 91 -1.85 -2.42 0.38
CA PHE A 91 -3.08 -1.86 0.93
C PHE A 91 -3.84 -2.87 1.81
N ILE A 92 -3.91 -4.14 1.40
CA ILE A 92 -4.53 -5.22 2.20
C ILE A 92 -3.74 -5.44 3.50
N LEU A 93 -2.41 -5.42 3.45
CA LEU A 93 -1.56 -5.56 4.64
C LEU A 93 -1.73 -4.37 5.61
N MET A 94 -1.85 -3.15 5.11
CA MET A 94 -2.14 -1.97 5.94
C MET A 94 -3.51 -2.07 6.62
N LEU A 95 -4.55 -2.49 5.89
CA LEU A 95 -5.89 -2.68 6.47
C LEU A 95 -5.89 -3.78 7.54
N SER A 96 -5.20 -4.90 7.32
CA SER A 96 -5.10 -5.97 8.31
C SER A 96 -4.43 -5.53 9.60
N SER A 97 -3.39 -4.69 9.51
CA SER A 97 -2.70 -4.12 10.66
C SER A 97 -3.62 -3.22 11.50
N ILE A 98 -4.43 -2.38 10.85
CA ILE A 98 -5.39 -1.49 11.54
C ILE A 98 -6.45 -2.32 12.28
N ILE A 99 -6.99 -3.35 11.64
CA ILE A 99 -8.00 -4.24 12.26
C ILE A 99 -7.43 -4.94 13.50
N THR A 100 -6.20 -5.44 13.42
CA THR A 100 -5.52 -6.10 14.54
C THR A 100 -5.28 -5.12 15.70
N MET A 101 -4.93 -3.88 15.40
CA MET A 101 -4.73 -2.84 16.42
C MET A 101 -6.04 -2.48 17.14
N ILE A 102 -7.16 -2.35 16.39
CA ILE A 102 -8.48 -2.04 16.96
C ILE A 102 -8.97 -3.19 17.86
N THR A 103 -8.82 -4.44 17.42
CA THR A 103 -9.21 -5.61 18.22
C THR A 103 -8.37 -5.74 19.47
N GLY A 104 -7.06 -5.54 19.41
CA GLY A 104 -6.18 -5.54 20.58
C GLY A 104 -6.54 -4.46 21.58
N PHE A 105 -6.82 -3.25 21.11
CA PHE A 105 -7.25 -2.13 21.95
C PHE A 105 -8.62 -2.39 22.62
N SER A 106 -9.57 -3.01 21.88
CA SER A 106 -10.88 -3.37 22.41
C SER A 106 -10.77 -4.42 23.54
N ILE A 107 -9.90 -5.41 23.38
CA ILE A 107 -9.64 -6.43 24.43
C ILE A 107 -9.01 -5.79 25.65
N LEU A 108 -8.07 -4.87 25.47
CA LEU A 108 -7.42 -4.15 26.57
C LEU A 108 -8.42 -3.30 27.36
N LEU A 109 -9.30 -2.57 26.66
CA LEU A 109 -10.37 -1.79 27.32
C LEU A 109 -11.33 -2.68 28.10
N ASN A 110 -11.69 -3.85 27.56
CA ASN A 110 -12.54 -4.81 28.23
C ASN A 110 -11.85 -5.36 29.49
N TYR A 111 -10.56 -5.66 29.41
CA TYR A 111 -9.77 -6.08 30.57
C TYR A 111 -9.77 -5.03 31.67
N PHE A 112 -9.51 -3.76 31.36
CA PHE A 112 -9.57 -2.66 32.33
C PHE A 112 -10.96 -2.45 32.92
N ARG A 113 -12.00 -2.66 32.13
CA ARG A 113 -13.40 -2.54 32.59
C ARG A 113 -13.78 -3.64 33.55
N THR A 114 -13.25 -4.85 33.33
CA THR A 114 -13.55 -6.03 34.16
C THR A 114 -12.73 -6.05 35.45
N THR A 115 -11.49 -5.50 35.43
CA THR A 115 -10.61 -5.46 36.61
C THR A 115 -10.92 -4.33 37.60
N LYS A 116 -11.63 -3.28 37.16
CA LYS A 116 -12.06 -2.20 38.08
C LYS A 116 -12.82 -2.69 39.31
N PRO A 117 -13.83 -3.59 39.21
CA PRO A 117 -14.53 -4.08 40.42
C PRO A 117 -13.62 -4.89 41.36
N LEU A 118 -12.63 -5.61 40.80
CA LEU A 118 -11.70 -6.37 41.64
C LEU A 118 -10.76 -5.47 42.48
N ILE A 119 -10.26 -4.40 41.87
CA ILE A 119 -9.40 -3.42 42.56
C ILE A 119 -10.21 -2.68 43.65
N MET A 120 -11.46 -2.31 43.38
CA MET A 120 -12.34 -1.71 44.39
C MET A 120 -12.65 -2.68 45.56
N HIS A 121 -12.79 -3.95 45.27
CA HIS A 121 -13.03 -4.97 46.32
C HIS A 121 -11.81 -5.18 47.21
N VAL A 122 -10.60 -5.16 46.65
CA VAL A 122 -9.35 -5.23 47.44
C VAL A 122 -9.17 -4.00 48.30
N ALA A 123 -9.40 -2.79 47.73
CA ALA A 123 -9.33 -1.55 48.46
C ALA A 123 -10.35 -1.45 49.61
N SER A 124 -11.56 -1.98 49.43
CA SER A 124 -12.58 -2.03 50.50
C SER A 124 -12.21 -3.04 51.60
N PHE A 125 -11.49 -4.11 51.26
CA PHE A 125 -11.00 -5.08 52.24
C PHE A 125 -9.88 -4.52 53.12
N GLU A 126 -8.98 -3.74 52.54
CA GLU A 126 -7.93 -3.03 53.31
C GLU A 126 -8.51 -1.95 54.24
N ALA A 127 -9.49 -1.18 53.75
CA ALA A 127 -10.19 -0.19 54.55
C ALA A 127 -10.96 -0.82 55.72
N MET A 128 -11.54 -2.00 55.52
CA MET A 128 -12.22 -2.75 56.57
C MET A 128 -11.24 -3.32 57.59
N GLY A 129 -10.08 -3.81 57.16
CA GLY A 129 -8.99 -4.23 58.05
C GLY A 129 -8.47 -3.12 58.95
N ALA A 130 -8.26 -1.94 58.39
CA ALA A 130 -7.80 -0.76 59.18
C ALA A 130 -8.83 -0.28 60.21
N SER A 131 -10.13 -0.32 59.90
CA SER A 131 -11.18 0.04 60.84
C SER A 131 -11.33 -0.97 62.01
N ILE A 132 -11.15 -2.26 61.74
CA ILE A 132 -11.14 -3.31 62.79
C ILE A 132 -9.93 -3.14 63.74
N LEU A 133 -8.75 -2.82 63.20
CA LEU A 133 -7.54 -2.55 63.99
C LEU A 133 -7.71 -1.32 64.88
N MET A 134 -8.30 -0.23 64.38
CA MET A 134 -8.64 0.94 65.16
C MET A 134 -9.63 0.63 66.28
N TYR A 135 -10.65 -0.19 66.02
CA TYR A 135 -11.64 -0.57 67.02
C TYR A 135 -11.02 -1.43 68.14
N LEU A 136 -10.17 -2.38 67.77
CA LEU A 136 -9.40 -3.21 68.71
C LEU A 136 -8.44 -2.36 69.61
N SER A 137 -7.77 -1.38 69.01
CA SER A 137 -6.89 -0.49 69.79
C SER A 137 -7.69 0.37 70.77
N MET A 138 -8.86 0.84 70.42
CA MET A 138 -9.73 1.64 71.30
C MET A 138 -10.32 0.82 72.44
N VAL A 139 -10.68 -0.46 72.16
CA VAL A 139 -11.16 -1.38 73.24
C VAL A 139 -10.03 -1.72 74.23
N LEU A 140 -8.82 -1.94 73.71
CA LEU A 140 -7.67 -2.19 74.60
C LEU A 140 -7.32 -0.99 75.50
N LEU A 141 -7.54 0.25 75.01
CA LEU A 141 -7.30 1.46 75.80
C LEU A 141 -8.37 1.70 76.89
N THR A 142 -9.57 1.11 76.79
CA THR A 142 -10.68 1.25 77.71
C THR A 142 -10.67 0.18 78.83
N ILE A 143 -9.88 -0.91 78.65
CA ILE A 143 -9.80 -2.02 79.63
C ILE A 143 -8.51 -1.94 80.47
N GLY A 144 -7.55 -1.09 80.12
CA GLY A 144 -6.32 -0.79 80.96
C GLY A 144 -6.48 0.45 81.80
#